data_a52015ff5f5caea834384f8ae8671851
#
_entry.id   a52015ff5f5caea834384f8ae8671851
#
_cell.length_a   1.000
_cell.length_b   1.000
_cell.length_c   1.000
_cell.angle_alpha   90.00
_cell.angle_beta   90.00
_cell.angle_gamma   90.00
#
_symmetry.space_group_name_H-M   'P 1'
#
loop_
_entity.id
_entity.type
_entity.pdbx_description
1 polymer ?
#
loop_
_entity_poly.entity_id
_entity_poly.type
_entity_poly.pdbx_seq_one_letter_code
_entity_poly.pdbx_strand_id
1 'polypeptide(L)'
;MKKHISRREFIKKTTVAGSAAAVMPKMLFSSKSKAKIKLGFIGTGLRGQWVLSLAMKYPEIDIPAICDIDEGMIQKALEILKKGGRPEPRVYKKDDHDFQRMLNSEDLEGVYIGTPWEWHHPMSIAAMKTGAHVGVEVPAAISVSQCWDLVNVSEKTNKFCMIMENVCYRRDIMAVLNMVRENIFGELLHCQGGYQHDLRHVKFNDGVNPYGGGV
;
A
#
# COMPACT_ATOMS: atom_id res chain seq x y z
N MET A 1 -32.70 -17.87 45.61
CA MET A 1 -32.34 -16.88 46.65
C MET A 1 -31.07 -16.12 46.20
N LYS A 2 -31.19 -14.86 45.83
CA LYS A 2 -30.02 -14.03 45.46
C LYS A 2 -29.37 -13.52 46.77
N LYS A 3 -28.12 -13.91 47.05
CA LYS A 3 -27.36 -13.38 48.18
C LYS A 3 -27.06 -11.91 47.93
N HIS A 4 -27.65 -11.02 48.73
CA HIS A 4 -27.28 -9.59 48.79
C HIS A 4 -25.90 -9.46 49.41
N ILE A 5 -24.95 -8.95 48.64
CA ILE A 5 -23.62 -8.58 49.14
C ILE A 5 -23.74 -7.25 49.88
N SER A 6 -23.32 -7.18 51.15
CA SER A 6 -23.31 -5.93 51.89
C SER A 6 -22.27 -4.94 51.39
N ARG A 7 -22.51 -3.61 51.53
CA ARG A 7 -21.55 -2.57 51.14
C ARG A 7 -20.16 -2.80 51.75
N ARG A 8 -20.09 -3.35 52.95
CA ARG A 8 -18.84 -3.65 53.66
C ARG A 8 -18.07 -4.80 53.05
N GLU A 9 -18.73 -5.83 52.53
CA GLU A 9 -18.14 -6.96 51.80
C GLU A 9 -17.69 -6.51 50.41
N PHE A 10 -18.44 -5.64 49.74
CA PHE A 10 -18.05 -5.07 48.46
C PHE A 10 -16.76 -4.26 48.61
N ILE A 11 -16.66 -3.34 49.59
CA ILE A 11 -15.45 -2.53 49.84
C ILE A 11 -14.24 -3.43 50.17
N LYS A 12 -14.41 -4.48 51.01
CA LYS A 12 -13.31 -5.38 51.35
C LYS A 12 -12.81 -6.15 50.10
N LYS A 13 -13.70 -6.59 49.22
CA LYS A 13 -13.33 -7.29 47.99
C LYS A 13 -12.67 -6.37 46.97
N THR A 14 -13.09 -5.12 46.90
CA THR A 14 -12.47 -4.12 45.99
C THR A 14 -11.10 -3.64 46.48
N THR A 15 -10.90 -3.54 47.78
CA THR A 15 -9.60 -3.12 48.34
C THR A 15 -8.53 -4.19 48.16
N VAL A 16 -8.89 -5.49 48.22
CA VAL A 16 -7.98 -6.59 47.93
C VAL A 16 -7.65 -6.70 46.46
N ALA A 17 -8.61 -6.39 45.55
CA ALA A 17 -8.36 -6.32 44.11
C ALA A 17 -7.52 -5.11 43.70
N GLY A 18 -7.70 -3.96 44.40
CA GLY A 18 -6.95 -2.74 44.15
C GLY A 18 -5.47 -2.83 44.60
N SER A 19 -5.19 -3.53 45.69
CA SER A 19 -3.80 -3.73 46.13
C SER A 19 -3.01 -4.74 45.28
N ALA A 20 -3.70 -5.71 44.63
CA ALA A 20 -3.05 -6.60 43.66
C ALA A 20 -2.69 -5.88 42.35
N ALA A 21 -3.47 -4.85 41.94
CA ALA A 21 -3.16 -4.03 40.77
C ALA A 21 -1.96 -3.09 40.98
N ALA A 22 -1.68 -2.68 42.22
CA ALA A 22 -0.55 -1.78 42.55
C ALA A 22 0.84 -2.48 42.56
N VAL A 23 0.87 -3.82 42.55
CA VAL A 23 2.11 -4.62 42.59
C VAL A 23 2.39 -5.30 41.23
N MET A 24 1.58 -5.01 40.19
CA MET A 24 1.91 -5.47 38.84
C MET A 24 3.19 -4.78 38.36
N PRO A 25 4.27 -5.54 38.07
CA PRO A 25 5.49 -4.93 37.59
C PRO A 25 5.20 -4.19 36.28
N LYS A 26 5.82 -3.01 36.10
CA LYS A 26 5.76 -2.16 34.88
C LYS A 26 6.07 -2.89 33.57
N MET A 27 6.30 -4.21 33.59
CA MET A 27 6.58 -5.04 32.41
C MET A 27 5.38 -5.26 31.46
N LEU A 28 4.13 -4.93 31.88
CA LEU A 28 2.96 -5.14 31.01
C LEU A 28 2.64 -3.93 30.11
N PHE A 29 3.35 -2.82 30.25
CA PHE A 29 3.25 -1.66 29.36
C PHE A 29 4.51 -1.44 28.53
N SER A 30 5.24 -2.51 28.23
CA SER A 30 6.14 -2.45 27.08
C SER A 30 5.23 -2.29 25.86
N SER A 31 5.08 -1.08 25.34
CA SER A 31 4.57 -0.88 24.00
C SER A 31 5.49 -1.70 23.09
N LYS A 32 5.06 -2.89 22.68
CA LYS A 32 5.68 -3.56 21.56
C LYS A 32 5.70 -2.50 20.46
N SER A 33 6.89 -2.00 20.12
CA SER A 33 7.08 -1.24 18.90
C SER A 33 6.30 -2.01 17.83
N LYS A 34 5.25 -1.40 17.27
CA LYS A 34 4.49 -2.05 16.20
C LYS A 34 5.51 -2.44 15.15
N ALA A 35 5.55 -3.73 14.79
CA ALA A 35 6.41 -4.18 13.72
C ALA A 35 6.14 -3.30 12.48
N LYS A 36 7.20 -2.81 11.86
CA LYS A 36 7.07 -1.98 10.66
C LYS A 36 6.57 -2.83 9.51
N ILE A 37 5.71 -2.25 8.69
CA ILE A 37 5.21 -2.87 7.46
C ILE A 37 6.32 -2.81 6.41
N LYS A 38 6.78 -3.96 5.95
CA LYS A 38 7.81 -4.08 4.91
C LYS A 38 7.19 -3.92 3.53
N LEU A 39 7.45 -2.80 2.88
CA LEU A 39 6.91 -2.44 1.57
C LEU A 39 8.03 -2.42 0.52
N GLY A 40 7.94 -3.28 -0.50
CA GLY A 40 8.80 -3.26 -1.67
C GLY A 40 8.26 -2.32 -2.75
N PHE A 41 9.16 -1.71 -3.54
CA PHE A 41 8.79 -0.87 -4.67
C PHE A 41 9.31 -1.47 -5.98
N ILE A 42 8.41 -1.67 -6.94
CA ILE A 42 8.74 -2.06 -8.33
C ILE A 42 8.30 -0.92 -9.24
N GLY A 43 9.26 -0.31 -9.92
CA GLY A 43 9.09 0.92 -10.67
C GLY A 43 9.32 2.15 -9.81
N THR A 44 10.46 2.82 -10.03
CA THR A 44 10.90 4.04 -9.34
C THR A 44 10.92 5.26 -10.25
N GLY A 45 10.16 5.21 -11.35
CA GLY A 45 9.92 6.33 -12.24
C GLY A 45 9.19 7.49 -11.55
N LEU A 46 8.67 8.44 -12.33
CA LEU A 46 8.01 9.65 -11.82
C LEU A 46 6.92 9.32 -10.77
N ARG A 47 6.05 8.38 -11.08
CA ARG A 47 4.95 7.99 -10.20
C ARG A 47 5.44 7.24 -8.97
N GLY A 48 6.39 6.31 -9.15
CA GLY A 48 7.01 5.58 -8.05
C GLY A 48 7.69 6.50 -7.05
N GLN A 49 8.47 7.49 -7.51
CA GLN A 49 9.11 8.50 -6.65
C GLN A 49 8.09 9.32 -5.86
N TRP A 50 6.96 9.70 -6.48
CA TRP A 50 5.91 10.42 -5.78
C TRP A 50 5.29 9.58 -4.67
N VAL A 51 4.92 8.32 -4.94
CA VAL A 51 4.37 7.40 -3.92
C VAL A 51 5.40 7.09 -2.85
N LEU A 52 6.67 6.89 -3.22
CA LEU A 52 7.77 6.71 -2.28
C LEU A 52 7.89 7.90 -1.31
N SER A 53 7.80 9.13 -1.83
CA SER A 53 7.84 10.34 -1.00
C SER A 53 6.66 10.44 -0.04
N LEU A 54 5.49 9.92 -0.42
CA LEU A 54 4.34 9.81 0.49
C LEU A 54 4.57 8.76 1.57
N ALA A 55 5.13 7.61 1.22
CA ALA A 55 5.44 6.54 2.16
C ALA A 55 6.42 7.00 3.26
N MET A 56 7.32 7.95 2.94
CA MET A 56 8.24 8.54 3.94
C MET A 56 7.54 9.28 5.08
N LYS A 57 6.29 9.71 4.90
CA LYS A 57 5.50 10.39 5.94
C LYS A 57 5.00 9.43 7.03
N TYR A 58 5.10 8.13 6.80
CA TYR A 58 4.58 7.10 7.70
C TYR A 58 5.73 6.32 8.34
N PRO A 59 6.03 6.54 9.63
CA PRO A 59 7.15 5.89 10.32
C PRO A 59 6.98 4.37 10.46
N GLU A 60 5.75 3.88 10.32
CA GLU A 60 5.40 2.46 10.37
C GLU A 60 5.80 1.70 9.10
N ILE A 61 6.11 2.40 8.00
CA ILE A 61 6.53 1.77 6.75
C ILE A 61 8.06 1.63 6.76
N ASP A 62 8.54 0.44 6.45
CA ASP A 62 9.93 0.16 6.11
C ASP A 62 10.03 -0.22 4.63
N ILE A 63 11.12 0.20 3.97
CA ILE A 63 11.33 -0.05 2.54
C ILE A 63 12.64 -0.81 2.38
N PRO A 64 12.60 -2.15 2.51
CA PRO A 64 13.82 -2.97 2.45
C PRO A 64 14.35 -3.16 1.04
N ALA A 65 13.51 -2.99 0.00
CA ALA A 65 13.89 -3.27 -1.38
C ALA A 65 13.20 -2.37 -2.39
N ILE A 66 13.93 -2.03 -3.46
CA ILE A 66 13.42 -1.36 -4.67
C ILE A 66 13.90 -2.11 -5.91
N CYS A 67 13.08 -2.10 -6.96
CA CYS A 67 13.38 -2.71 -8.25
C CYS A 67 13.06 -1.75 -9.39
N ASP A 68 14.03 -1.49 -10.26
CA ASP A 68 13.88 -0.74 -11.50
C ASP A 68 15.01 -1.12 -12.46
N ILE A 69 14.82 -0.93 -13.76
CA ILE A 69 15.84 -1.13 -14.79
C ILE A 69 16.63 0.13 -15.10
N ASP A 70 16.09 1.30 -14.77
CA ASP A 70 16.70 2.60 -15.01
C ASP A 70 17.54 3.05 -13.81
N GLU A 71 18.85 3.11 -14.00
CA GLU A 71 19.80 3.54 -12.98
C GLU A 71 19.52 4.98 -12.48
N GLY A 72 19.13 5.89 -13.37
CA GLY A 72 18.84 7.28 -13.03
C GLY A 72 17.60 7.39 -12.13
N MET A 73 16.57 6.58 -12.37
CA MET A 73 15.38 6.52 -11.54
C MET A 73 15.67 5.89 -10.17
N ILE A 74 16.52 4.85 -10.15
CA ILE A 74 17.00 4.24 -8.91
C ILE A 74 17.72 5.28 -8.04
N GLN A 75 18.66 6.04 -8.61
CA GLN A 75 19.42 7.05 -7.86
C GLN A 75 18.50 8.13 -7.25
N LYS A 76 17.51 8.60 -8.00
CA LYS A 76 16.51 9.55 -7.49
C LYS A 76 15.69 8.96 -6.33
N ALA A 77 15.30 7.67 -6.41
CA ALA A 77 14.61 6.98 -5.34
C ALA A 77 15.47 6.85 -4.08
N LEU A 78 16.74 6.50 -4.22
CA LEU A 78 17.71 6.43 -3.12
C LEU A 78 17.90 7.80 -2.45
N GLU A 79 17.94 8.89 -3.22
CA GLU A 79 18.00 10.25 -2.65
C GLU A 79 16.75 10.59 -1.84
N ILE A 80 15.55 10.20 -2.29
CA ILE A 80 14.30 10.40 -1.55
C ILE A 80 14.38 9.66 -0.21
N LEU A 81 14.80 8.41 -0.21
CA LEU A 81 14.93 7.59 0.99
C LEU A 81 15.96 8.19 1.97
N LYS A 82 17.12 8.61 1.45
CA LYS A 82 18.18 9.26 2.23
C LYS A 82 17.70 10.57 2.87
N LYS A 83 17.01 11.43 2.11
CA LYS A 83 16.40 12.67 2.61
C LYS A 83 15.33 12.39 3.67
N GLY A 84 14.59 11.27 3.54
CA GLY A 84 13.62 10.79 4.51
C GLY A 84 14.23 10.12 5.74
N GLY A 85 15.56 10.05 5.86
CA GLY A 85 16.26 9.39 6.99
C GLY A 85 16.04 7.89 7.05
N ARG A 86 15.76 7.25 5.89
CA ARG A 86 15.53 5.80 5.81
C ARG A 86 16.84 5.06 5.53
N PRO A 87 16.96 3.80 6.00
CA PRO A 87 18.05 2.92 5.59
C PRO A 87 18.08 2.76 4.07
N GLU A 88 19.25 2.53 3.52
CA GLU A 88 19.40 2.23 2.11
C GLU A 88 18.80 0.85 1.81
N PRO A 89 17.84 0.76 0.84
CA PRO A 89 17.22 -0.49 0.47
C PRO A 89 18.14 -1.36 -0.37
N ARG A 90 17.84 -2.64 -0.45
CA ARG A 90 18.46 -3.50 -1.45
C ARG A 90 17.91 -3.16 -2.84
N VAL A 91 18.82 -3.01 -3.82
CA VAL A 91 18.48 -2.61 -5.19
C VAL A 91 18.49 -3.84 -6.11
N TYR A 92 17.43 -3.99 -6.89
CA TYR A 92 17.24 -5.01 -7.90
C TYR A 92 17.14 -4.33 -9.28
N LYS A 93 18.11 -4.57 -10.17
CA LYS A 93 18.25 -3.82 -11.43
C LYS A 93 18.91 -4.60 -12.57
N LYS A 94 18.94 -5.92 -12.47
CA LYS A 94 19.65 -6.75 -13.42
C LYS A 94 19.02 -6.76 -14.81
N ASP A 95 17.71 -6.91 -14.86
CA ASP A 95 16.88 -6.96 -16.07
C ASP A 95 15.41 -6.67 -15.69
N ASP A 96 14.52 -6.66 -16.68
CA ASP A 96 13.08 -6.41 -16.50
C ASP A 96 12.35 -7.51 -15.71
N HIS A 97 12.97 -8.65 -15.46
CA HIS A 97 12.48 -9.74 -14.62
C HIS A 97 13.10 -9.78 -13.22
N ASP A 98 14.01 -8.88 -12.89
CA ASP A 98 14.72 -8.89 -11.59
C ASP A 98 13.77 -8.67 -10.38
N PHE A 99 12.56 -8.17 -10.63
CA PHE A 99 11.50 -8.12 -9.62
C PHE A 99 11.18 -9.51 -9.05
N GLN A 100 11.29 -10.58 -9.82
CA GLN A 100 11.07 -11.94 -9.34
C GLN A 100 12.12 -12.34 -8.30
N ARG A 101 13.39 -11.95 -8.52
CA ARG A 101 14.45 -12.17 -7.54
C ARG A 101 14.20 -11.37 -6.26
N MET A 102 13.76 -10.12 -6.38
CA MET A 102 13.36 -9.31 -5.23
C MET A 102 12.25 -10.00 -4.42
N LEU A 103 11.15 -10.37 -5.10
CA LEU A 103 10.00 -11.00 -4.46
C LEU A 103 10.32 -12.33 -3.77
N ASN A 104 11.28 -13.10 -4.30
CA ASN A 104 11.70 -14.39 -3.71
C ASN A 104 12.76 -14.25 -2.63
N SER A 105 13.49 -13.12 -2.58
CA SER A 105 14.60 -12.92 -1.63
C SER A 105 14.24 -12.08 -0.43
N GLU A 106 13.17 -11.26 -0.54
CA GLU A 106 12.75 -10.32 0.48
C GLU A 106 11.46 -10.78 1.17
N ASP A 107 11.41 -10.65 2.49
CA ASP A 107 10.20 -10.87 3.28
C ASP A 107 9.34 -9.60 3.26
N LEU A 108 8.47 -9.48 2.25
CA LEU A 108 7.64 -8.31 2.00
C LEU A 108 6.18 -8.56 2.40
N GLU A 109 5.59 -7.66 3.19
CA GLU A 109 4.17 -7.68 3.51
C GLU A 109 3.33 -7.04 2.42
N GLY A 110 3.90 -6.06 1.70
CA GLY A 110 3.29 -5.39 0.58
C GLY A 110 4.27 -5.00 -0.51
N VAL A 111 3.76 -4.83 -1.72
CA VAL A 111 4.51 -4.37 -2.88
C VAL A 111 3.73 -3.28 -3.59
N TYR A 112 4.37 -2.14 -3.82
CA TYR A 112 3.88 -1.12 -4.73
C TYR A 112 4.44 -1.37 -6.12
N ILE A 113 3.57 -1.27 -7.15
CA ILE A 113 3.93 -1.47 -8.56
C ILE A 113 3.54 -0.23 -9.36
N GLY A 114 4.54 0.45 -9.93
CA GLY A 114 4.38 1.65 -10.75
C GLY A 114 5.27 1.61 -11.99
N THR A 115 5.18 0.52 -12.73
CA THR A 115 5.90 0.20 -13.98
C THR A 115 5.03 0.55 -15.20
N PRO A 116 5.49 0.35 -16.45
CA PRO A 116 4.63 0.36 -17.63
C PRO A 116 3.49 -0.66 -17.54
N TRP A 117 2.37 -0.37 -18.21
CA TRP A 117 1.08 -1.06 -18.02
C TRP A 117 1.11 -2.57 -18.26
N GLU A 118 1.89 -3.02 -19.23
CA GLU A 118 2.04 -4.45 -19.55
C GLU A 118 2.64 -5.26 -18.39
N TRP A 119 3.38 -4.61 -17.50
CA TRP A 119 4.03 -5.24 -16.36
C TRP A 119 3.15 -5.27 -15.10
N HIS A 120 2.09 -4.47 -15.03
CA HIS A 120 1.22 -4.39 -13.84
C HIS A 120 0.64 -5.76 -13.47
N HIS A 121 0.04 -6.46 -14.42
CA HIS A 121 -0.57 -7.77 -14.19
C HIS A 121 0.46 -8.84 -13.80
N PRO A 122 1.53 -9.13 -14.58
CA PRO A 122 2.46 -10.20 -14.23
C PRO A 122 3.20 -9.95 -12.90
N MET A 123 3.54 -8.69 -12.59
CA MET A 123 4.18 -8.34 -11.33
C MET A 123 3.22 -8.50 -10.14
N SER A 124 1.96 -8.11 -10.29
CA SER A 124 0.92 -8.27 -9.25
C SER A 124 0.68 -9.75 -8.94
N ILE A 125 0.56 -10.58 -9.98
CA ILE A 125 0.41 -12.03 -9.83
C ILE A 125 1.61 -12.65 -9.10
N ALA A 126 2.82 -12.26 -9.48
CA ALA A 126 4.04 -12.75 -8.83
C ALA A 126 4.10 -12.35 -7.35
N ALA A 127 3.83 -11.08 -7.03
CA ALA A 127 3.85 -10.57 -5.66
C ALA A 127 2.81 -11.28 -4.76
N MET A 128 1.58 -11.47 -5.23
CA MET A 128 0.58 -12.19 -4.45
C MET A 128 0.95 -13.65 -4.21
N LYS A 129 1.57 -14.32 -5.20
CA LYS A 129 2.05 -15.70 -5.07
C LYS A 129 3.20 -15.86 -4.06
N THR A 130 4.03 -14.85 -3.87
CA THR A 130 5.08 -14.85 -2.83
C THR A 130 4.58 -14.44 -1.44
N GLY A 131 3.30 -14.09 -1.33
CA GLY A 131 2.67 -13.79 -0.04
C GLY A 131 2.58 -12.31 0.31
N ALA A 132 2.89 -11.40 -0.61
CA ALA A 132 2.74 -9.97 -0.42
C ALA A 132 1.36 -9.47 -0.86
N HIS A 133 0.85 -8.43 -0.18
CA HIS A 133 -0.25 -7.62 -0.67
C HIS A 133 0.24 -6.68 -1.77
N VAL A 134 -0.63 -6.28 -2.68
CA VAL A 134 -0.25 -5.47 -3.85
C VAL A 134 -1.02 -4.16 -3.89
N GLY A 135 -0.28 -3.06 -4.10
CA GLY A 135 -0.82 -1.80 -4.59
C GLY A 135 -0.28 -1.55 -5.99
N VAL A 136 -1.13 -1.63 -7.01
CA VAL A 136 -0.73 -1.45 -8.41
C VAL A 136 -1.33 -0.19 -9.01
N GLU A 137 -0.53 0.57 -9.76
CA GLU A 137 -0.98 1.76 -10.47
C GLU A 137 -1.98 1.43 -11.59
N VAL A 138 -2.66 2.46 -12.05
CA VAL A 138 -3.68 2.40 -13.10
C VAL A 138 -3.03 2.30 -14.48
N PRO A 139 -3.57 1.40 -15.35
CA PRO A 139 -4.57 0.37 -15.12
C PRO A 139 -3.95 -0.88 -14.49
N ALA A 140 -4.68 -1.57 -13.61
CA ALA A 140 -4.18 -2.82 -13.01
C ALA A 140 -4.01 -3.96 -14.04
N ALA A 141 -4.75 -3.90 -15.13
CA ALA A 141 -4.73 -4.89 -16.20
C ALA A 141 -5.14 -4.25 -17.55
N ILE A 142 -4.71 -4.83 -18.65
CA ILE A 142 -4.97 -4.35 -20.01
C ILE A 142 -5.91 -5.28 -20.80
N SER A 143 -6.42 -6.33 -20.17
CA SER A 143 -7.43 -7.22 -20.75
C SER A 143 -8.37 -7.79 -19.69
N VAL A 144 -9.56 -8.22 -20.12
CA VAL A 144 -10.56 -8.83 -19.22
C VAL A 144 -10.05 -10.13 -18.60
N SER A 145 -9.29 -10.93 -19.35
CA SER A 145 -8.68 -12.16 -18.80
C SER A 145 -7.70 -11.85 -17.68
N GLN A 146 -6.87 -10.83 -17.82
CA GLN A 146 -5.96 -10.39 -16.76
C GLN A 146 -6.72 -9.89 -15.52
N CYS A 147 -7.86 -9.22 -15.68
CA CYS A 147 -8.70 -8.83 -14.56
C CYS A 147 -9.17 -10.05 -13.77
N TRP A 148 -9.65 -11.09 -14.45
CA TRP A 148 -10.06 -12.33 -13.81
C TRP A 148 -8.88 -13.07 -13.14
N ASP A 149 -7.70 -13.06 -13.75
CA ASP A 149 -6.50 -13.64 -13.13
C ASP A 149 -6.14 -12.94 -11.83
N LEU A 150 -6.21 -11.60 -11.76
CA LEU A 150 -5.97 -10.84 -10.53
C LEU A 150 -6.95 -11.24 -9.43
N VAL A 151 -8.25 -11.35 -9.75
CA VAL A 151 -9.28 -11.78 -8.79
C VAL A 151 -9.00 -13.21 -8.31
N ASN A 152 -8.83 -14.14 -9.23
CA ASN A 152 -8.62 -15.56 -8.92
C ASN A 152 -7.38 -15.79 -8.06
N VAL A 153 -6.27 -15.09 -8.35
CA VAL A 153 -5.04 -15.22 -7.57
C VAL A 153 -5.18 -14.54 -6.22
N SER A 154 -5.85 -13.39 -6.14
CA SER A 154 -6.16 -12.72 -4.86
C SER A 154 -6.95 -13.65 -3.93
N GLU A 155 -8.02 -14.26 -4.42
CA GLU A 155 -8.82 -15.21 -3.65
C GLU A 155 -8.02 -16.46 -3.26
N LYS A 156 -7.27 -17.05 -4.20
CA LYS A 156 -6.48 -18.26 -3.94
C LYS A 156 -5.35 -18.05 -2.93
N THR A 157 -4.72 -16.88 -2.93
CA THR A 157 -3.60 -16.56 -2.04
C THR A 157 -4.03 -15.85 -0.76
N ASN A 158 -5.29 -15.42 -0.69
CA ASN A 158 -5.82 -14.55 0.36
C ASN A 158 -4.98 -13.25 0.52
N LYS A 159 -4.53 -12.68 -0.62
CA LYS A 159 -3.78 -11.42 -0.69
C LYS A 159 -4.56 -10.37 -1.44
N PHE A 160 -4.55 -9.14 -0.93
CA PHE A 160 -5.21 -8.03 -1.59
C PHE A 160 -4.40 -7.55 -2.80
N CYS A 161 -5.11 -7.23 -3.88
CA CYS A 161 -4.60 -6.46 -5.01
C CYS A 161 -5.44 -5.18 -5.12
N MET A 162 -4.88 -4.06 -4.68
CA MET A 162 -5.54 -2.76 -4.68
C MET A 162 -5.09 -1.94 -5.88
N ILE A 163 -6.05 -1.42 -6.65
CA ILE A 163 -5.77 -0.43 -7.69
C ILE A 163 -5.54 0.92 -7.01
N MET A 164 -4.39 1.55 -7.31
CA MET A 164 -3.97 2.81 -6.70
C MET A 164 -4.62 4.03 -7.36
N GLU A 165 -5.91 3.93 -7.67
CA GLU A 165 -6.70 5.05 -8.20
C GLU A 165 -6.96 6.09 -7.12
N ASN A 166 -6.29 7.21 -7.20
CA ASN A 166 -6.32 8.25 -6.17
C ASN A 166 -7.46 9.27 -6.35
N VAL A 167 -8.01 9.43 -7.57
CA VAL A 167 -9.04 10.44 -7.86
C VAL A 167 -10.34 10.13 -7.13
N CYS A 168 -10.69 8.85 -6.94
CA CYS A 168 -11.87 8.44 -6.20
C CYS A 168 -11.87 8.89 -4.72
N TYR A 169 -10.72 9.23 -4.16
CA TYR A 169 -10.58 9.74 -2.78
C TYR A 169 -10.58 11.27 -2.70
N ARG A 170 -10.78 11.99 -3.80
CA ARG A 170 -10.94 13.44 -3.77
C ARG A 170 -12.21 13.84 -3.01
N ARG A 171 -12.15 14.99 -2.34
CA ARG A 171 -13.27 15.46 -1.50
C ARG A 171 -14.57 15.65 -2.27
N ASP A 172 -14.50 16.13 -3.50
CA ASP A 172 -15.64 16.29 -4.41
C ASP A 172 -16.25 14.94 -4.79
N ILE A 173 -15.43 13.95 -5.14
CA ILE A 173 -15.89 12.60 -5.48
C ILE A 173 -16.46 11.88 -4.25
N MET A 174 -15.82 12.02 -3.09
CA MET A 174 -16.33 11.47 -1.83
C MET A 174 -17.65 12.14 -1.41
N ALA A 175 -17.84 13.44 -1.69
CA ALA A 175 -19.11 14.11 -1.47
C ALA A 175 -20.22 13.52 -2.36
N VAL A 176 -19.95 13.32 -3.66
CA VAL A 176 -20.88 12.65 -4.58
C VAL A 176 -21.25 11.24 -4.09
N LEU A 177 -20.26 10.45 -3.64
CA LEU A 177 -20.52 9.13 -3.07
C LEU A 177 -21.47 9.20 -1.86
N ASN A 178 -21.27 10.17 -0.97
CA ASN A 178 -22.17 10.36 0.17
C ASN A 178 -23.59 10.77 -0.27
N MET A 179 -23.70 11.65 -1.26
CA MET A 179 -25.00 12.03 -1.83
C MET A 179 -25.73 10.82 -2.43
N VAL A 180 -25.01 9.91 -3.08
CA VAL A 180 -25.58 8.64 -3.57
C VAL A 180 -26.07 7.79 -2.41
N ARG A 181 -25.27 7.62 -1.35
CA ARG A 181 -25.62 6.84 -0.15
C ARG A 181 -26.84 7.39 0.59
N GLU A 182 -26.98 8.71 0.60
CA GLU A 182 -28.12 9.41 1.18
C GLU A 182 -29.33 9.48 0.23
N ASN A 183 -29.29 8.78 -0.92
CA ASN A 183 -30.33 8.73 -1.92
C ASN A 183 -30.81 10.11 -2.45
N ILE A 184 -29.90 11.10 -2.46
CA ILE A 184 -30.22 12.48 -2.91
C ILE A 184 -30.58 12.51 -4.40
N PHE A 185 -30.00 11.63 -5.19
CA PHE A 185 -30.26 11.52 -6.64
C PHE A 185 -31.43 10.59 -6.98
N GLY A 186 -32.03 9.91 -5.99
CA GLY A 186 -33.02 8.88 -6.22
C GLY A 186 -32.42 7.64 -6.89
N GLU A 187 -33.21 6.94 -7.71
CA GLU A 187 -32.74 5.78 -8.48
C GLU A 187 -31.74 6.20 -9.56
N LEU A 188 -30.53 5.65 -9.53
CA LEU A 188 -29.50 5.95 -10.50
C LEU A 188 -29.71 5.11 -11.77
N LEU A 189 -30.13 5.75 -12.85
CA LEU A 189 -30.37 5.11 -14.15
C LEU A 189 -29.11 5.16 -15.04
N HIS A 190 -28.29 6.19 -14.91
CA HIS A 190 -27.09 6.38 -15.73
C HIS A 190 -26.03 7.18 -14.98
N CYS A 191 -24.76 6.79 -15.15
CA CYS A 191 -23.61 7.53 -14.67
C CYS A 191 -22.61 7.69 -15.82
N GLN A 192 -22.06 8.90 -15.96
CA GLN A 192 -21.01 9.17 -16.92
C GLN A 192 -19.84 9.88 -16.23
N GLY A 193 -18.64 9.41 -16.48
CA GLY A 193 -17.40 10.02 -16.04
C GLY A 193 -16.38 10.05 -17.17
N GLY A 194 -15.42 10.98 -17.10
CA GLY A 194 -14.38 11.09 -18.09
C GLY A 194 -13.12 11.71 -17.50
N TYR A 195 -11.99 11.26 -18.02
CA TYR A 195 -10.67 11.78 -17.70
C TYR A 195 -9.94 12.04 -19.01
N GLN A 196 -9.70 13.31 -19.32
CA GLN A 196 -9.12 13.72 -20.59
C GLN A 196 -7.87 14.57 -20.33
N HIS A 197 -6.74 14.11 -20.86
CA HIS A 197 -5.46 14.80 -20.75
C HIS A 197 -4.66 14.74 -22.04
N ASP A 198 -3.88 15.77 -22.31
CA ASP A 198 -2.79 15.68 -23.27
C ASP A 198 -1.57 15.07 -22.55
N LEU A 199 -1.35 13.79 -22.78
CA LEU A 199 -0.24 13.03 -22.18
C LEU A 199 0.91 12.78 -23.17
N ARG A 200 0.94 13.45 -24.32
CA ARG A 200 1.95 13.22 -25.35
C ARG A 200 3.36 13.36 -24.81
N HIS A 201 3.62 14.35 -23.96
CA HIS A 201 4.91 14.61 -23.33
C HIS A 201 5.36 13.56 -22.29
N VAL A 202 4.44 12.72 -21.80
CA VAL A 202 4.73 11.63 -20.88
C VAL A 202 4.70 10.27 -21.60
N LYS A 203 3.79 10.14 -22.56
CA LYS A 203 3.49 8.86 -23.20
C LYS A 203 4.51 8.48 -24.26
N PHE A 204 5.09 9.44 -24.94
CA PHE A 204 6.06 9.21 -26.02
C PHE A 204 7.45 9.67 -25.58
N ASN A 205 8.46 8.85 -25.87
CA ASN A 205 9.84 9.23 -25.64
C ASN A 205 10.28 10.18 -26.74
N ASP A 206 10.51 11.44 -26.41
CA ASP A 206 11.01 12.49 -27.29
C ASP A 206 12.53 12.70 -27.19
N GLY A 207 13.21 11.89 -26.37
CA GLY A 207 14.64 11.98 -26.10
C GLY A 207 15.05 13.17 -25.21
N VAL A 208 14.10 14.00 -24.79
CA VAL A 208 14.34 15.21 -23.99
C VAL A 208 13.70 15.06 -22.60
N ASN A 209 12.48 14.58 -22.57
CA ASN A 209 11.75 14.35 -21.31
C ASN A 209 12.24 13.05 -20.67
N PRO A 210 12.85 13.10 -19.45
CA PRO A 210 13.37 11.91 -18.77
C PRO A 210 12.28 10.90 -18.36
N TYR A 211 11.01 11.29 -18.48
CA TYR A 211 9.86 10.44 -18.16
C TYR A 211 9.04 10.04 -19.40
N GLY A 212 9.48 10.42 -20.59
CA GLY A 212 8.82 10.08 -21.84
C GLY A 212 8.93 8.57 -22.13
N GLY A 213 7.86 7.97 -22.66
CA GLY A 213 7.82 6.54 -23.01
C GLY A 213 7.58 5.60 -21.83
N GLY A 214 7.18 6.11 -20.69
CA GLY A 214 6.92 5.32 -19.47
C GLY A 214 5.51 4.74 -19.33
N VAL A 215 4.73 4.69 -20.42
CA VAL A 215 3.36 4.13 -20.43
C VAL A 215 3.16 3.14 -21.55
#